data_ffe49c60d9c4b48816e7af65437e72ca
#
_entry.id   ffe49c60d9c4b48816e7af65437e72ca
#
_cell.length_a   1.000
_cell.length_b   1.000
_cell.length_c   1.000
_cell.angle_alpha   90.00
_cell.angle_beta   90.00
_cell.angle_gamma   90.00
#
_symmetry.space_group_name_H-M   'P 1'
#
loop_
_entity.id
_entity.type
_entity.pdbx_description
1 polymer ?
#
loop_
_entity_poly.entity_id
_entity_poly.type
_entity_poly.pdbx_seq_one_letter_code
_entity_poly.pdbx_strand_id
1 'polypeptide(L)'
;MKPNAVTGDFRVTRADVAAFAEAGGDRSPLHVDEAYARRTPFGQPVAHGALCVLQALALRPVPPGLRLTQLRARFPGPVYPDQTYRWEAHGDPDGSAGTVRVLDGRRALAEIEVRYAEGTVHAAPARPARRRFAAEAAGSTVDGLVVGAELGVRYRPDWPALGRFVDDRGLGDRGVGVEHAAVLAWASQLAGMEAPGRAALVGGIDADFEHRAEKRGFSARAVLADVDPRYRSVRLTGDVTAGHTTARVEVRAFARRETRAPDPDRLRGLLGKGSADVRPLKGRTAVVCGGSRGLGAALVQALAVAGATVHVAYRDSTAEAEALVAGLGPDGTRVHLHRGDVGDPAWCTELRQAVHDRSGTTDLLILNAGPPARPMDVHPDTVARSGEHVAEAMRLAQAPLAAFTDHLATGGLVVAVSSAYAHTPHRGLSHYTAAKRAVEGLTEATVADNPGLAALVVRPPRLATTFADSVADDTALDVEPVAAAVTRRIAAGVAAGTTQVLSDFEVPDVPSLPEPPDAADGEAPSRTGRTGTNGTAAENAPAGDPA
;
A
#
# COMPACT_ATOMS: atom_id res chain seq x y z
N MET A 1 -11.16 2.09 -35.91
CA MET A 1 -10.15 3.02 -35.34
C MET A 1 -10.63 3.36 -33.95
N LYS A 2 -9.84 3.11 -32.91
CA LYS A 2 -10.16 3.64 -31.55
C LYS A 2 -10.15 5.18 -31.66
N PRO A 3 -11.12 5.89 -31.07
CA PRO A 3 -11.12 7.35 -31.07
C PRO A 3 -9.82 7.86 -30.48
N ASN A 4 -9.33 9.00 -30.97
CA ASN A 4 -8.06 9.60 -30.55
C ASN A 4 -7.98 9.71 -29.03
N ALA A 5 -7.11 8.92 -28.41
CA ALA A 5 -6.79 9.07 -27.01
C ALA A 5 -5.97 10.35 -26.84
N VAL A 6 -6.38 11.22 -25.92
CA VAL A 6 -5.51 12.29 -25.42
C VAL A 6 -4.70 11.73 -24.27
N THR A 7 -3.39 11.90 -24.33
CA THR A 7 -2.45 11.38 -23.33
C THR A 7 -1.55 12.49 -22.82
N GLY A 8 -1.03 12.33 -21.61
CA GLY A 8 -0.09 13.26 -21.03
C GLY A 8 0.40 12.78 -19.66
N ASP A 9 1.12 13.66 -18.99
CA ASP A 9 1.61 13.43 -17.65
C ASP A 9 0.54 13.79 -16.61
N PHE A 10 0.43 12.94 -15.60
CA PHE A 10 -0.40 13.17 -14.42
C PHE A 10 0.50 13.24 -13.18
N ARG A 11 0.32 14.29 -12.42
CA ARG A 11 1.05 14.47 -11.16
C ARG A 11 0.15 15.15 -10.13
N VAL A 12 0.22 14.68 -8.89
CA VAL A 12 -0.32 15.32 -7.68
C VAL A 12 0.86 15.64 -6.79
N THR A 13 1.00 16.87 -6.35
CA THR A 13 2.08 17.28 -5.44
C THR A 13 1.66 17.16 -3.97
N ARG A 14 2.63 17.18 -3.05
CA ARG A 14 2.34 17.30 -1.60
C ARG A 14 1.58 18.59 -1.28
N ALA A 15 1.85 19.67 -1.99
CA ALA A 15 1.12 20.92 -1.86
C ALA A 15 -0.35 20.79 -2.27
N ASP A 16 -0.64 20.02 -3.35
CA ASP A 16 -2.01 19.73 -3.77
C ASP A 16 -2.78 18.93 -2.71
N VAL A 17 -2.13 17.93 -2.12
CA VAL A 17 -2.71 17.14 -1.03
C VAL A 17 -3.05 18.03 0.17
N ALA A 18 -2.12 18.90 0.58
CA ALA A 18 -2.33 19.82 1.69
C ALA A 18 -3.47 20.82 1.40
N ALA A 19 -3.48 21.41 0.20
CA ALA A 19 -4.52 22.36 -0.22
C ALA A 19 -5.91 21.68 -0.26
N PHE A 20 -6.01 20.47 -0.77
CA PHE A 20 -7.25 19.71 -0.80
C PHE A 20 -7.73 19.34 0.60
N ALA A 21 -6.83 18.88 1.47
CA ALA A 21 -7.14 18.55 2.86
C ALA A 21 -7.64 19.79 3.64
N GLU A 22 -7.06 20.96 3.38
CA GLU A 22 -7.50 22.22 4.00
C GLU A 22 -8.87 22.64 3.49
N ALA A 23 -9.08 22.67 2.17
CA ALA A 23 -10.31 23.11 1.55
C ALA A 23 -11.47 22.14 1.77
N GLY A 24 -11.20 20.85 1.67
CA GLY A 24 -12.18 19.77 1.71
C GLY A 24 -12.43 19.17 3.08
N GLY A 25 -11.50 19.36 4.04
CA GLY A 25 -11.64 18.84 5.41
C GLY A 25 -11.30 17.38 5.60
N ASP A 26 -10.87 16.67 4.55
CA ASP A 26 -10.33 15.31 4.69
C ASP A 26 -8.87 15.37 5.14
N ARG A 27 -8.68 15.23 6.43
CA ARG A 27 -7.38 15.21 7.11
C ARG A 27 -7.02 13.81 7.61
N SER A 28 -7.52 12.79 6.91
CA SER A 28 -7.14 11.41 7.23
C SER A 28 -5.61 11.29 7.28
N PRO A 29 -5.04 10.73 8.35
CA PRO A 29 -3.60 10.70 8.55
C PRO A 29 -2.84 9.95 7.46
N LEU A 30 -3.50 9.09 6.69
CA LEU A 30 -2.91 8.44 5.53
C LEU A 30 -2.44 9.44 4.46
N HIS A 31 -3.09 10.60 4.36
CA HIS A 31 -2.78 11.63 3.37
C HIS A 31 -1.82 12.71 3.89
N VAL A 32 -1.96 13.10 5.16
CA VAL A 32 -1.33 14.32 5.71
C VAL A 32 -0.28 14.06 6.79
N ASP A 33 -0.22 12.86 7.36
CA ASP A 33 0.75 12.49 8.41
C ASP A 33 1.76 11.48 7.87
N GLU A 34 2.99 11.96 7.66
CA GLU A 34 4.08 11.14 7.12
C GLU A 34 4.48 10.01 8.07
N ALA A 35 4.46 10.26 9.38
CA ALA A 35 4.80 9.26 10.39
C ALA A 35 3.76 8.15 10.43
N TYR A 36 2.48 8.50 10.31
CA TYR A 36 1.40 7.53 10.19
C TYR A 36 1.47 6.74 8.88
N ALA A 37 1.63 7.42 7.74
CA ALA A 37 1.64 6.79 6.43
C ALA A 37 2.81 5.80 6.25
N ARG A 38 3.96 6.08 6.86
CA ARG A 38 5.11 5.14 6.92
C ARG A 38 4.78 3.82 7.61
N ARG A 39 3.77 3.81 8.50
CA ARG A 39 3.30 2.61 9.23
C ARG A 39 2.19 1.89 8.49
N THR A 40 1.97 2.22 7.22
CA THR A 40 0.99 1.58 6.35
C THR A 40 1.72 0.84 5.22
N PRO A 41 1.04 -0.05 4.49
CA PRO A 41 1.63 -0.75 3.34
C PRO A 41 2.16 0.19 2.26
N PHE A 42 1.70 1.44 2.26
CA PHE A 42 2.12 2.45 1.29
C PHE A 42 3.51 3.03 1.61
N GLY A 43 3.94 3.00 2.87
CA GLY A 43 5.25 3.49 3.33
C GLY A 43 5.46 5.00 3.22
N GLN A 44 4.45 5.74 2.76
CA GLN A 44 4.41 7.21 2.63
C GLN A 44 2.99 7.69 2.41
N PRO A 45 2.70 9.01 2.51
CA PRO A 45 1.40 9.55 2.17
C PRO A 45 0.96 9.20 0.75
N VAL A 46 -0.35 9.01 0.57
CA VAL A 46 -1.00 8.83 -0.74
C VAL A 46 -1.97 9.97 -0.99
N ALA A 47 -2.23 10.28 -2.26
CA ALA A 47 -3.20 11.31 -2.63
C ALA A 47 -4.64 10.85 -2.34
N HIS A 48 -5.54 11.79 -2.01
CA HIS A 48 -6.96 11.50 -1.88
C HIS A 48 -7.55 11.07 -3.23
N GLY A 49 -8.41 10.07 -3.24
CA GLY A 49 -9.08 9.63 -4.46
C GLY A 49 -9.87 10.77 -5.15
N ALA A 50 -10.60 11.58 -4.37
CA ALA A 50 -11.32 12.73 -4.88
C ALA A 50 -10.41 13.82 -5.47
N LEU A 51 -9.22 14.05 -4.89
CA LEU A 51 -8.20 14.93 -5.47
C LEU A 51 -7.71 14.40 -6.81
N CYS A 52 -7.44 13.08 -6.90
CA CYS A 52 -7.02 12.45 -8.16
C CYS A 52 -8.09 12.62 -9.25
N VAL A 53 -9.37 12.51 -8.91
CA VAL A 53 -10.48 12.78 -9.83
C VAL A 53 -10.42 14.23 -10.33
N LEU A 54 -10.39 15.21 -9.43
CA LEU A 54 -10.37 16.63 -9.81
C LEU A 54 -9.14 16.98 -10.67
N GLN A 55 -7.96 16.47 -10.31
CA GLN A 55 -6.74 16.67 -11.08
C GLN A 55 -6.83 16.02 -12.48
N ALA A 56 -7.40 14.83 -12.59
CA ALA A 56 -7.56 14.13 -13.86
C ALA A 56 -8.56 14.86 -14.79
N LEU A 57 -9.64 15.39 -14.21
CA LEU A 57 -10.64 16.17 -14.96
C LEU A 57 -10.11 17.53 -15.40
N ALA A 58 -9.19 18.15 -14.65
CA ALA A 58 -8.52 19.39 -15.06
C ALA A 58 -7.71 19.21 -16.36
N LEU A 59 -7.19 18.02 -16.59
CA LEU A 59 -6.42 17.70 -17.79
C LEU A 59 -7.30 17.34 -19.00
N ARG A 60 -8.57 16.90 -18.77
CA ARG A 60 -9.44 16.44 -19.85
C ARG A 60 -10.01 17.63 -20.62
N PRO A 61 -9.81 17.70 -21.97
CA PRO A 61 -10.51 18.67 -22.78
C PRO A 61 -12.02 18.45 -22.76
N VAL A 62 -12.79 19.51 -22.55
CA VAL A 62 -14.25 19.50 -22.56
C VAL A 62 -14.71 20.70 -23.39
N PRO A 63 -15.66 20.55 -24.35
CA PRO A 63 -16.24 21.68 -25.07
C PRO A 63 -16.89 22.69 -24.10
N PRO A 64 -16.81 24.00 -24.41
CA PRO A 64 -17.49 25.02 -23.60
C PRO A 64 -19.01 24.80 -23.54
N GLY A 65 -19.63 25.19 -22.43
CA GLY A 65 -21.06 25.08 -22.25
C GLY A 65 -21.56 23.72 -21.78
N LEU A 66 -20.65 22.80 -21.48
CA LEU A 66 -20.96 21.52 -20.85
C LEU A 66 -20.69 21.56 -19.33
N ARG A 67 -21.51 20.85 -18.57
CA ARG A 67 -21.41 20.69 -17.12
C ARG A 67 -21.46 19.22 -16.75
N LEU A 68 -20.64 18.82 -15.79
CA LEU A 68 -20.59 17.45 -15.24
C LEU A 68 -21.96 17.08 -14.63
N THR A 69 -22.51 15.94 -15.05
CA THR A 69 -23.79 15.41 -14.55
C THR A 69 -23.65 14.02 -13.93
N GLN A 70 -22.61 13.28 -14.30
CA GLN A 70 -22.35 11.96 -13.72
C GLN A 70 -20.86 11.71 -13.62
N LEU A 71 -20.48 11.08 -12.52
CA LEU A 71 -19.13 10.61 -12.25
C LEU A 71 -19.17 9.19 -11.70
N ARG A 72 -18.32 8.31 -12.22
CA ARG A 72 -18.06 6.99 -11.66
C ARG A 72 -16.54 6.82 -11.57
N ALA A 73 -15.99 6.82 -10.37
CA ALA A 73 -14.56 6.69 -10.15
C ALA A 73 -14.23 5.41 -9.39
N ARG A 74 -13.13 4.75 -9.80
CA ARG A 74 -12.55 3.57 -9.17
C ARG A 74 -11.08 3.82 -8.91
N PHE A 75 -10.57 3.33 -7.77
CA PHE A 75 -9.19 3.52 -7.33
C PHE A 75 -8.52 2.17 -7.06
N PRO A 76 -8.11 1.44 -8.11
CA PRO A 76 -7.47 0.12 -7.96
C PRO A 76 -6.04 0.21 -7.41
N GLY A 77 -5.46 1.40 -7.34
CA GLY A 77 -4.11 1.58 -6.80
C GLY A 77 -3.88 2.97 -6.19
N PRO A 78 -2.85 3.10 -5.33
CA PRO A 78 -2.51 4.37 -4.73
C PRO A 78 -1.80 5.30 -5.72
N VAL A 79 -2.10 6.57 -5.67
CA VAL A 79 -1.34 7.65 -6.30
C VAL A 79 -0.42 8.27 -5.25
N TYR A 80 0.89 8.22 -5.47
CA TYR A 80 1.87 8.81 -4.57
C TYR A 80 2.14 10.27 -4.97
N PRO A 81 2.13 11.20 -4.02
CA PRO A 81 2.50 12.58 -4.29
C PRO A 81 3.92 12.71 -4.86
N ASP A 82 4.12 13.72 -5.71
CA ASP A 82 5.37 14.07 -6.38
C ASP A 82 5.88 13.05 -7.41
N GLN A 83 5.16 11.95 -7.61
CA GLN A 83 5.44 10.99 -8.66
C GLN A 83 4.66 11.33 -9.94
N THR A 84 5.31 11.18 -11.10
CA THR A 84 4.66 11.35 -12.40
C THR A 84 4.13 10.01 -12.89
N TYR A 85 2.92 10.03 -13.41
CA TYR A 85 2.19 8.90 -13.99
C TYR A 85 1.74 9.25 -15.40
N ARG A 86 1.31 8.26 -16.17
CA ARG A 86 0.67 8.49 -17.44
C ARG A 86 -0.83 8.75 -17.23
N TRP A 87 -1.34 9.72 -17.95
CA TRP A 87 -2.75 10.02 -18.03
C TRP A 87 -3.27 9.77 -19.45
N GLU A 88 -4.46 9.19 -19.59
CA GLU A 88 -5.12 9.02 -20.86
C GLU A 88 -6.61 9.30 -20.75
N ALA A 89 -7.20 9.95 -21.76
CA ALA A 89 -8.62 10.20 -21.86
C ALA A 89 -9.17 9.76 -23.21
N HIS A 90 -10.33 9.17 -23.17
CA HIS A 90 -11.14 8.81 -24.32
C HIS A 90 -12.51 9.44 -24.15
N GLY A 91 -13.18 9.81 -25.22
CA GLY A 91 -14.51 10.40 -25.11
C GLY A 91 -15.21 10.52 -26.46
N ASP A 92 -16.48 10.83 -26.38
CA ASP A 92 -17.31 11.12 -27.54
C ASP A 92 -16.84 12.42 -28.20
N PRO A 93 -17.02 12.57 -29.53
CA PRO A 93 -16.58 13.77 -30.25
C PRO A 93 -17.20 15.07 -29.75
N ASP A 94 -18.45 15.00 -29.22
CA ASP A 94 -19.17 16.13 -28.66
C ASP A 94 -18.78 16.43 -27.19
N GLY A 95 -17.94 15.60 -26.59
CA GLY A 95 -17.48 15.74 -25.21
C GLY A 95 -18.50 15.35 -24.14
N SER A 96 -19.70 14.87 -24.54
CA SER A 96 -20.83 14.57 -23.63
C SER A 96 -20.54 13.39 -22.69
N ALA A 97 -19.66 12.46 -23.08
CA ALA A 97 -19.22 11.36 -22.24
C ALA A 97 -17.73 11.05 -22.45
N GLY A 98 -17.15 10.34 -21.51
CA GLY A 98 -15.75 9.87 -21.66
C GLY A 98 -15.23 9.14 -20.45
N THR A 99 -14.05 8.57 -20.65
CA THR A 99 -13.26 7.88 -19.61
C THR A 99 -11.91 8.55 -19.46
N VAL A 100 -11.42 8.59 -18.24
CA VAL A 100 -10.09 9.06 -17.90
C VAL A 100 -9.39 7.98 -17.07
N ARG A 101 -8.15 7.67 -17.38
CA ARG A 101 -7.35 6.69 -16.65
C ARG A 101 -6.03 7.30 -16.22
N VAL A 102 -5.63 7.03 -15.00
CA VAL A 102 -4.29 7.31 -14.49
C VAL A 102 -3.56 5.98 -14.37
N LEU A 103 -2.39 5.88 -14.98
CA LEU A 103 -1.69 4.62 -15.19
C LEU A 103 -0.26 4.69 -14.64
N ASP A 104 0.15 3.61 -13.97
CA ASP A 104 1.54 3.31 -13.64
C ASP A 104 1.99 2.10 -14.48
N GLY A 105 2.71 2.35 -15.55
CA GLY A 105 2.93 1.34 -16.59
C GLY A 105 1.61 0.95 -17.27
N ARG A 106 1.22 -0.34 -17.13
CA ARG A 106 -0.08 -0.84 -17.61
C ARG A 106 -1.16 -0.84 -16.53
N ARG A 107 -0.77 -0.64 -15.29
CA ARG A 107 -1.67 -0.73 -14.15
C ARG A 107 -2.46 0.54 -13.97
N ALA A 108 -3.78 0.43 -13.95
CA ALA A 108 -4.65 1.54 -13.59
C ALA A 108 -4.53 1.86 -12.08
N LEU A 109 -4.39 3.14 -11.76
CA LEU A 109 -4.43 3.68 -10.41
C LEU A 109 -5.75 4.41 -10.14
N ALA A 110 -6.31 5.04 -11.18
CA ALA A 110 -7.66 5.59 -11.18
C ALA A 110 -8.32 5.37 -12.54
N GLU A 111 -9.59 5.03 -12.52
CA GLU A 111 -10.46 4.90 -13.68
C GLU A 111 -11.71 5.74 -13.42
N ILE A 112 -12.00 6.68 -14.31
CA ILE A 112 -13.02 7.71 -14.10
C ILE A 112 -13.88 7.77 -15.34
N GLU A 113 -15.15 7.45 -15.19
CA GLU A 113 -16.16 7.63 -16.24
C GLU A 113 -16.97 8.89 -15.94
N VAL A 114 -17.22 9.70 -16.95
CA VAL A 114 -17.93 10.96 -16.82
C VAL A 114 -19.00 11.14 -17.88
N ARG A 115 -20.07 11.84 -17.51
CA ARG A 115 -21.07 12.37 -18.44
C ARG A 115 -21.31 13.84 -18.17
N TYR A 116 -21.53 14.56 -19.23
CA TYR A 116 -21.81 15.98 -19.23
C TYR A 116 -23.11 16.26 -19.96
N ALA A 117 -23.77 17.36 -19.59
CA ALA A 117 -24.89 17.90 -20.33
C ALA A 117 -24.71 19.42 -20.50
N GLU A 118 -25.46 20.03 -21.40
CA GLU A 118 -25.46 21.47 -21.55
C GLU A 118 -25.78 22.17 -20.21
N GLY A 119 -25.06 23.22 -19.94
CA GLY A 119 -25.22 23.99 -18.71
C GLY A 119 -23.95 24.75 -18.30
N THR A 120 -24.14 25.64 -17.34
CA THR A 120 -23.04 26.46 -16.79
C THR A 120 -22.66 25.97 -15.39
N VAL A 121 -21.42 26.17 -15.03
CA VAL A 121 -20.93 26.04 -13.65
C VAL A 121 -21.01 27.38 -12.93
N HIS A 122 -21.19 27.35 -11.62
CA HIS A 122 -21.35 28.56 -10.81
C HIS A 122 -20.08 28.86 -10.03
N ALA A 123 -19.81 30.16 -9.85
CA ALA A 123 -18.73 30.63 -8.99
C ALA A 123 -19.02 30.32 -7.51
N ALA A 124 -17.95 30.29 -6.72
CA ALA A 124 -18.05 30.10 -5.27
C ALA A 124 -19.00 31.12 -4.62
N PRO A 125 -19.78 30.71 -3.59
CA PRO A 125 -20.58 31.66 -2.84
C PRO A 125 -19.73 32.78 -2.23
N ALA A 126 -20.18 34.03 -2.37
CA ALA A 126 -19.44 35.21 -1.91
C ALA A 126 -19.30 35.30 -0.38
N ARG A 127 -20.16 34.63 0.39
CA ARG A 127 -20.07 34.60 1.86
C ARG A 127 -19.47 33.28 2.31
N PRO A 128 -18.36 33.32 3.10
CA PRO A 128 -17.83 32.09 3.69
C PRO A 128 -18.85 31.50 4.66
N ALA A 129 -19.30 30.29 4.41
CA ALA A 129 -19.93 29.51 5.46
C ALA A 129 -18.89 29.24 6.56
N ARG A 130 -19.29 29.28 7.82
CA ARG A 130 -18.38 28.81 8.90
C ARG A 130 -18.07 27.34 8.60
N ARG A 131 -16.81 27.06 8.22
CA ARG A 131 -16.33 25.69 7.96
C ARG A 131 -16.53 24.84 9.22
N ARG A 132 -16.97 23.61 9.03
CA ARG A 132 -17.05 22.60 10.07
C ARG A 132 -16.56 21.28 9.51
N PHE A 133 -15.48 20.79 10.08
CA PHE A 133 -14.89 19.51 9.76
C PHE A 133 -14.66 18.76 11.06
N ALA A 134 -14.58 17.44 10.99
CA ALA A 134 -14.05 16.65 12.08
C ALA A 134 -12.60 17.07 12.36
N ALA A 135 -12.24 17.25 13.61
CA ALA A 135 -10.87 17.62 13.99
C ALA A 135 -9.93 16.44 13.80
N GLU A 136 -10.40 15.25 14.11
CA GLU A 136 -9.65 13.99 14.02
C GLU A 136 -10.50 12.93 13.31
N ALA A 137 -9.84 12.03 12.60
CA ALA A 137 -10.50 10.89 11.97
C ALA A 137 -11.00 9.90 13.04
N ALA A 138 -12.23 9.43 12.87
CA ALA A 138 -12.78 8.41 13.74
C ALA A 138 -11.90 7.15 13.71
N GLY A 139 -11.59 6.61 14.86
CA GLY A 139 -10.95 5.31 15.01
C GLY A 139 -12.04 4.25 14.97
N SER A 140 -12.38 3.75 13.79
CA SER A 140 -13.36 2.69 13.67
C SER A 140 -12.74 1.40 13.13
N THR A 141 -13.04 0.31 13.82
CA THR A 141 -12.94 -1.03 13.22
C THR A 141 -14.24 -1.31 12.49
N VAL A 142 -14.20 -2.14 11.46
CA VAL A 142 -15.42 -2.53 10.71
C VAL A 142 -16.46 -3.13 11.65
N ASP A 143 -16.02 -3.85 12.69
CA ASP A 143 -16.87 -4.54 13.66
C ASP A 143 -17.72 -3.60 14.54
N GLY A 144 -17.34 -2.31 14.64
CA GLY A 144 -18.10 -1.29 15.38
C GLY A 144 -19.05 -0.47 14.52
N LEU A 145 -19.13 -0.72 13.22
CA LEU A 145 -19.97 0.02 12.30
C LEU A 145 -21.39 -0.53 12.26
N VAL A 146 -22.39 0.35 12.35
CA VAL A 146 -23.81 -0.01 12.38
C VAL A 146 -24.48 0.42 11.08
N VAL A 147 -24.99 -0.55 10.30
CA VAL A 147 -25.78 -0.29 9.08
C VAL A 147 -27.01 0.56 9.44
N GLY A 148 -27.27 1.58 8.66
CA GLY A 148 -28.31 2.57 8.90
C GLY A 148 -27.87 3.79 9.73
N ALA A 149 -26.64 3.79 10.29
CA ALA A 149 -26.11 4.96 10.99
C ALA A 149 -26.03 6.19 10.06
N GLU A 150 -26.51 7.34 10.54
CA GLU A 150 -26.41 8.62 9.83
C GLU A 150 -25.03 9.25 10.01
N LEU A 151 -24.48 9.75 8.92
CA LEU A 151 -23.13 10.31 8.82
C LEU A 151 -23.14 11.63 8.02
N GLY A 152 -22.07 12.42 8.13
CA GLY A 152 -21.84 13.57 7.25
C GLY A 152 -22.70 14.79 7.49
N VAL A 153 -23.58 14.78 8.49
CA VAL A 153 -24.57 15.86 8.73
C VAL A 153 -23.92 17.17 9.15
N ARG A 154 -22.76 17.11 9.79
CA ARG A 154 -22.09 18.29 10.36
C ARG A 154 -21.10 18.95 9.41
N TYR A 155 -20.80 18.36 8.27
CA TYR A 155 -19.84 18.90 7.32
C TYR A 155 -20.29 20.25 6.74
N ARG A 156 -19.35 21.16 6.57
CA ARG A 156 -19.54 22.44 5.86
C ARG A 156 -18.27 22.78 5.09
N PRO A 157 -18.33 22.94 3.77
CA PRO A 157 -17.16 23.23 2.94
C PRO A 157 -16.57 24.62 3.22
N ASP A 158 -15.27 24.76 3.01
CA ASP A 158 -14.62 26.07 2.91
C ASP A 158 -14.74 26.58 1.47
N TRP A 159 -15.83 27.28 1.18
CA TRP A 159 -16.13 27.77 -0.18
C TRP A 159 -15.02 28.61 -0.79
N PRO A 160 -14.39 29.59 -0.07
CA PRO A 160 -13.28 30.35 -0.61
C PRO A 160 -12.07 29.48 -0.97
N ALA A 161 -11.72 28.52 -0.13
CA ALA A 161 -10.61 27.62 -0.40
C ALA A 161 -10.91 26.67 -1.57
N LEU A 162 -12.12 26.10 -1.63
CA LEU A 162 -12.55 25.27 -2.76
C LEU A 162 -12.65 26.07 -4.06
N GLY A 163 -13.10 27.34 -3.99
CA GLY A 163 -13.13 28.23 -5.15
C GLY A 163 -11.74 28.43 -5.73
N ARG A 164 -10.78 28.84 -4.92
CA ARG A 164 -9.37 28.95 -5.34
C ARG A 164 -8.83 27.65 -5.90
N PHE A 165 -9.12 26.53 -5.24
CA PHE A 165 -8.68 25.21 -5.71
C PHE A 165 -9.20 24.87 -7.11
N VAL A 166 -10.45 25.21 -7.42
CA VAL A 166 -11.11 25.01 -8.72
C VAL A 166 -10.52 25.95 -9.78
N ASP A 167 -10.35 27.24 -9.41
CA ASP A 167 -9.87 28.30 -10.30
C ASP A 167 -8.39 28.06 -10.69
N ASP A 168 -7.53 27.73 -9.73
CA ASP A 168 -6.10 27.44 -9.95
C ASP A 168 -5.87 26.27 -10.91
N ARG A 169 -6.86 25.40 -11.08
CA ARG A 169 -6.79 24.21 -11.95
C ARG A 169 -7.60 24.35 -13.24
N GLY A 170 -8.27 25.49 -13.45
CA GLY A 170 -9.11 25.71 -14.62
C GLY A 170 -10.26 24.71 -14.73
N LEU A 171 -10.75 24.17 -13.61
CA LEU A 171 -11.81 23.15 -13.59
C LEU A 171 -13.13 23.68 -14.12
N GLY A 172 -13.42 24.98 -13.93
CA GLY A 172 -14.60 25.64 -14.46
C GLY A 172 -14.71 25.49 -15.98
N ASP A 173 -13.60 25.68 -16.71
CA ASP A 173 -13.52 25.50 -18.17
C ASP A 173 -13.65 24.03 -18.61
N ARG A 174 -13.62 23.11 -17.66
CA ARG A 174 -13.82 21.66 -17.84
C ARG A 174 -15.21 21.20 -17.39
N GLY A 175 -16.14 22.13 -17.17
CA GLY A 175 -17.49 21.82 -16.72
C GLY A 175 -17.59 21.34 -15.26
N VAL A 176 -16.55 21.52 -14.46
CA VAL A 176 -16.49 21.10 -13.04
C VAL A 176 -16.39 22.35 -12.16
N GLY A 177 -17.52 22.79 -11.63
CA GLY A 177 -17.56 23.96 -10.73
C GLY A 177 -17.27 23.63 -9.28
N VAL A 178 -17.23 24.68 -8.46
CA VAL A 178 -16.96 24.60 -7.01
C VAL A 178 -17.98 23.72 -6.27
N GLU A 179 -19.21 23.65 -6.77
CA GLU A 179 -20.29 22.83 -6.19
C GLU A 179 -19.99 21.33 -6.36
N HIS A 180 -19.48 20.92 -7.53
CA HIS A 180 -19.01 19.55 -7.77
C HIS A 180 -17.80 19.22 -6.87
N ALA A 181 -16.85 20.15 -6.77
CA ALA A 181 -15.69 19.98 -5.89
C ALA A 181 -16.10 19.84 -4.42
N ALA A 182 -17.11 20.58 -3.95
CA ALA A 182 -17.64 20.47 -2.60
C ALA A 182 -18.29 19.12 -2.32
N VAL A 183 -19.00 18.54 -3.29
CA VAL A 183 -19.59 17.20 -3.19
C VAL A 183 -18.49 16.14 -3.09
N LEU A 184 -17.47 16.20 -3.95
CA LEU A 184 -16.35 15.24 -3.93
C LEU A 184 -15.48 15.37 -2.68
N ALA A 185 -15.28 16.59 -2.19
CA ALA A 185 -14.56 16.84 -0.93
C ALA A 185 -15.32 16.27 0.27
N TRP A 186 -16.66 16.44 0.29
CA TRP A 186 -17.49 15.81 1.30
C TRP A 186 -17.44 14.28 1.24
N ALA A 187 -17.47 13.68 0.06
CA ALA A 187 -17.39 12.24 -0.11
C ALA A 187 -16.05 11.67 0.42
N SER A 188 -14.96 12.39 0.16
CA SER A 188 -13.62 12.05 0.70
C SER A 188 -13.60 12.15 2.22
N GLN A 189 -14.06 13.28 2.77
CA GLN A 189 -14.14 13.52 4.20
C GLN A 189 -15.02 12.50 4.93
N LEU A 190 -16.15 12.12 4.35
CA LEU A 190 -17.06 11.11 4.90
C LEU A 190 -16.35 9.77 5.13
N ALA A 191 -15.61 9.29 4.13
CA ALA A 191 -14.84 8.05 4.24
C ALA A 191 -13.62 8.20 5.15
N GLY A 192 -12.81 9.24 4.94
CA GLY A 192 -11.53 9.41 5.61
C GLY A 192 -11.63 9.87 7.07
N MET A 193 -12.72 10.55 7.45
CA MET A 193 -12.85 11.14 8.78
C MET A 193 -13.98 10.53 9.61
N GLU A 194 -15.00 9.90 9.00
CA GLU A 194 -16.16 9.40 9.74
C GLU A 194 -16.27 7.87 9.69
N ALA A 195 -16.44 7.26 8.50
CA ALA A 195 -16.57 5.80 8.36
C ALA A 195 -15.98 5.28 7.03
N PRO A 196 -15.01 4.35 7.08
CA PRO A 196 -14.39 3.74 8.23
C PRO A 196 -13.32 4.61 8.92
N GLY A 197 -13.20 5.89 8.55
CA GLY A 197 -12.38 6.87 9.23
C GLY A 197 -10.89 6.66 9.02
N ARG A 198 -10.10 6.69 10.12
CA ARG A 198 -8.63 6.65 10.11
C ARG A 198 -8.03 5.50 9.29
N ALA A 199 -8.71 4.36 9.23
CA ALA A 199 -8.26 3.19 8.47
C ALA A 199 -8.76 3.17 7.03
N ALA A 200 -9.50 4.19 6.56
CA ALA A 200 -10.13 4.22 5.25
C ALA A 200 -9.16 4.07 4.09
N LEU A 201 -9.60 3.30 3.10
CA LEU A 201 -9.13 3.31 1.72
C LEU A 201 -10.36 3.46 0.83
N VAL A 202 -10.46 4.56 0.13
CA VAL A 202 -11.55 4.78 -0.82
C VAL A 202 -11.28 3.94 -2.07
N GLY A 203 -12.17 3.00 -2.36
CA GLY A 203 -12.13 2.14 -3.55
C GLY A 203 -12.93 2.69 -4.71
N GLY A 204 -13.89 3.59 -4.45
CA GLY A 204 -14.67 4.24 -5.51
C GLY A 204 -15.60 5.33 -5.00
N ILE A 205 -15.92 6.26 -5.89
CA ILE A 205 -16.89 7.34 -5.69
C ILE A 205 -17.78 7.41 -6.92
N ASP A 206 -19.08 7.27 -6.70
CA ASP A 206 -20.11 7.47 -7.72
C ASP A 206 -20.93 8.70 -7.34
N ALA A 207 -21.17 9.60 -8.28
CA ALA A 207 -21.98 10.80 -8.07
C ALA A 207 -22.85 11.10 -9.29
N ASP A 208 -24.14 11.30 -9.05
CA ASP A 208 -25.11 11.79 -10.03
C ASP A 208 -25.51 13.21 -9.62
N PHE A 209 -25.24 14.18 -10.50
CA PHE A 209 -25.44 15.60 -10.23
C PHE A 209 -26.67 16.11 -10.98
N GLU A 210 -27.52 16.82 -10.26
CA GLU A 210 -28.67 17.52 -10.80
C GLU A 210 -28.54 19.01 -10.52
N HIS A 211 -28.95 19.83 -11.48
CA HIS A 211 -29.00 21.28 -11.33
C HIS A 211 -30.38 21.75 -10.90
N ARG A 212 -30.43 22.72 -9.98
CA ARG A 212 -31.65 23.37 -9.53
C ARG A 212 -31.59 24.87 -9.81
N ALA A 213 -32.71 25.44 -10.23
CA ALA A 213 -32.82 26.87 -10.46
C ALA A 213 -32.59 27.68 -9.17
N GLU A 214 -33.09 27.18 -8.04
CA GLU A 214 -32.95 27.83 -6.74
C GLU A 214 -31.60 27.51 -6.09
N LYS A 215 -30.89 28.54 -5.67
CA LYS A 215 -29.68 28.41 -4.87
C LYS A 215 -30.01 28.07 -3.42
N ARG A 216 -29.42 27.01 -2.89
CA ARG A 216 -29.57 26.60 -1.50
C ARG A 216 -28.22 26.65 -0.79
N GLY A 217 -28.23 26.56 0.54
CA GLY A 217 -27.02 26.36 1.32
C GLY A 217 -26.43 24.96 1.13
N PHE A 218 -25.30 24.69 1.77
CA PHE A 218 -24.76 23.34 1.81
C PHE A 218 -25.50 22.51 2.86
N SER A 219 -25.97 21.34 2.47
CA SER A 219 -26.46 20.29 3.37
C SER A 219 -26.08 18.93 2.80
N ALA A 220 -25.70 18.02 3.67
CA ALA A 220 -25.36 16.67 3.29
C ALA A 220 -25.83 15.70 4.38
N ARG A 221 -26.25 14.52 3.97
CA ARG A 221 -26.63 13.41 4.83
C ARG A 221 -26.21 12.14 4.12
N ALA A 222 -25.55 11.24 4.85
CA ALA A 222 -25.26 9.90 4.38
C ALA A 222 -25.73 8.87 5.39
N VAL A 223 -25.89 7.66 4.91
CA VAL A 223 -26.10 6.48 5.74
C VAL A 223 -25.05 5.42 5.40
N LEU A 224 -24.64 4.66 6.39
CA LEU A 224 -23.90 3.44 6.20
C LEU A 224 -24.84 2.38 5.63
N ALA A 225 -24.79 2.19 4.32
CA ALA A 225 -25.77 1.37 3.59
C ALA A 225 -25.45 -0.12 3.68
N ASP A 226 -24.14 -0.47 3.82
CA ASP A 226 -23.70 -1.87 3.86
C ASP A 226 -22.31 -1.99 4.51
N VAL A 227 -22.08 -3.14 5.16
CA VAL A 227 -20.80 -3.52 5.75
C VAL A 227 -20.56 -4.99 5.48
N ASP A 228 -19.48 -5.32 4.79
CA ASP A 228 -19.02 -6.71 4.66
C ASP A 228 -17.73 -6.91 5.47
N PRO A 229 -17.81 -7.57 6.64
CA PRO A 229 -16.65 -7.80 7.50
C PRO A 229 -15.56 -8.67 6.86
N ARG A 230 -15.93 -9.58 5.95
CA ARG A 230 -14.99 -10.51 5.28
C ARG A 230 -14.00 -9.75 4.42
N TYR A 231 -14.50 -8.75 3.67
CA TYR A 231 -13.68 -7.87 2.82
C TYR A 231 -13.33 -6.55 3.49
N ARG A 232 -13.77 -6.36 4.75
CA ARG A 232 -13.63 -5.10 5.47
C ARG A 232 -14.10 -3.90 4.67
N SER A 233 -15.12 -4.11 3.83
CA SER A 233 -15.66 -3.08 2.95
C SER A 233 -16.89 -2.43 3.55
N VAL A 234 -17.05 -1.15 3.24
CA VAL A 234 -18.21 -0.35 3.60
C VAL A 234 -18.75 0.36 2.38
N ARG A 235 -20.06 0.49 2.31
CA ARG A 235 -20.78 1.26 1.30
C ARG A 235 -21.60 2.35 1.98
N LEU A 236 -21.27 3.58 1.63
CA LEU A 236 -21.92 4.79 2.13
C LEU A 236 -22.75 5.38 1.01
N THR A 237 -24.00 5.70 1.27
CA THR A 237 -24.87 6.38 0.31
C THR A 237 -25.40 7.67 0.91
N GLY A 238 -25.50 8.72 0.10
CA GLY A 238 -25.97 9.99 0.63
C GLY A 238 -26.47 10.98 -0.42
N ASP A 239 -27.18 11.98 0.08
CA ASP A 239 -27.69 13.10 -0.68
C ASP A 239 -27.03 14.39 -0.22
N VAL A 240 -26.59 15.19 -1.19
CA VAL A 240 -25.90 16.45 -0.96
C VAL A 240 -26.60 17.57 -1.71
N THR A 241 -26.77 18.71 -1.07
CA THR A 241 -27.13 19.97 -1.71
C THR A 241 -25.97 20.94 -1.55
N ALA A 242 -25.48 21.49 -2.64
CA ALA A 242 -24.37 22.44 -2.68
C ALA A 242 -24.70 23.57 -3.67
N GLY A 243 -25.21 24.70 -3.18
CA GLY A 243 -25.59 25.82 -4.04
C GLY A 243 -26.74 25.48 -4.96
N HIS A 244 -26.51 25.50 -6.27
CA HIS A 244 -27.48 25.11 -7.32
C HIS A 244 -27.42 23.62 -7.68
N THR A 245 -26.48 22.87 -7.13
CA THR A 245 -26.26 21.47 -7.42
C THR A 245 -26.79 20.59 -6.30
N THR A 246 -27.56 19.56 -6.65
CA THR A 246 -27.85 18.42 -5.77
C THR A 246 -27.14 17.20 -6.33
N ALA A 247 -26.71 16.31 -5.45
CA ALA A 247 -26.05 15.09 -5.87
C ALA A 247 -26.47 13.90 -5.02
N ARG A 248 -26.67 12.76 -5.67
CA ARG A 248 -26.69 11.46 -5.01
C ARG A 248 -25.31 10.86 -5.11
N VAL A 249 -24.76 10.45 -3.99
CA VAL A 249 -23.37 9.95 -3.90
C VAL A 249 -23.35 8.56 -3.29
N GLU A 250 -22.55 7.69 -3.87
CA GLU A 250 -22.14 6.42 -3.25
C GLU A 250 -20.62 6.42 -3.10
N VAL A 251 -20.15 6.07 -1.90
CA VAL A 251 -18.73 5.86 -1.62
C VAL A 251 -18.51 4.41 -1.22
N ARG A 252 -17.60 3.74 -1.90
CA ARG A 252 -17.09 2.42 -1.53
C ARG A 252 -15.72 2.60 -0.89
N ALA A 253 -15.59 2.13 0.33
CA ALA A 253 -14.34 2.21 1.05
C ALA A 253 -14.03 0.87 1.72
N PHE A 254 -12.78 0.68 2.06
CA PHE A 254 -12.26 -0.46 2.80
C PHE A 254 -11.59 0.04 4.08
N ALA A 255 -11.70 -0.73 5.15
CA ALA A 255 -10.93 -0.46 6.36
C ALA A 255 -9.67 -1.32 6.37
N ARG A 256 -8.50 -0.68 6.35
CA ARG A 256 -7.23 -1.38 6.53
C ARG A 256 -7.19 -2.09 7.89
N ARG A 257 -6.48 -3.21 7.97
CA ARG A 257 -6.16 -3.81 9.26
C ARG A 257 -5.18 -2.91 10.00
N GLU A 258 -5.40 -2.72 11.28
CA GLU A 258 -4.36 -2.21 12.16
C GLU A 258 -3.39 -3.35 12.46
N THR A 259 -2.14 -3.17 12.09
CA THR A 259 -1.11 -4.16 12.40
C THR A 259 -0.76 -4.06 13.88
N ARG A 260 -0.81 -5.21 14.55
CA ARG A 260 -0.46 -5.32 15.96
C ARG A 260 1.05 -5.42 16.11
N ALA A 261 1.58 -4.81 17.17
CA ALA A 261 2.95 -5.08 17.60
C ALA A 261 3.10 -6.56 17.99
N PRO A 262 4.25 -7.18 17.74
CA PRO A 262 4.50 -8.55 18.17
C PRO A 262 4.35 -8.70 19.69
N ASP A 263 3.82 -9.85 20.12
CA ASP A 263 3.56 -10.15 21.52
C ASP A 263 4.66 -11.04 22.10
N PRO A 264 5.48 -10.53 23.05
CA PRO A 264 6.55 -11.31 23.65
C PRO A 264 6.07 -12.50 24.50
N ASP A 265 4.86 -12.45 25.08
CA ASP A 265 4.33 -13.60 25.84
C ASP A 265 3.91 -14.73 24.90
N ARG A 266 3.33 -14.40 23.76
CA ARG A 266 3.09 -15.37 22.69
C ARG A 266 4.38 -16.01 22.20
N LEU A 267 5.44 -15.22 22.00
CA LEU A 267 6.76 -15.73 21.63
C LEU A 267 7.35 -16.65 22.70
N ARG A 268 7.24 -16.31 24.01
CA ARG A 268 7.65 -17.20 25.11
C ARG A 268 6.92 -18.54 25.04
N GLY A 269 5.60 -18.52 24.82
CA GLY A 269 4.81 -19.72 24.64
C GLY A 269 5.21 -20.56 23.43
N LEU A 270 5.51 -19.92 22.30
CA LEU A 270 5.94 -20.59 21.08
C LEU A 270 7.35 -21.19 21.21
N LEU A 271 8.30 -20.49 21.83
CA LEU A 271 9.68 -20.94 22.02
C LEU A 271 9.80 -22.03 23.10
N GLY A 272 8.96 -21.98 24.13
CA GLY A 272 8.92 -23.00 25.21
C GLY A 272 8.36 -24.35 24.80
N LYS A 273 7.62 -24.44 23.68
CA LYS A 273 7.09 -25.69 23.17
C LYS A 273 8.23 -26.56 22.59
N GLY A 274 8.51 -27.68 23.23
CA GLY A 274 9.46 -28.69 22.75
C GLY A 274 10.94 -28.39 22.99
N SER A 275 11.30 -27.40 23.81
CA SER A 275 12.68 -27.10 24.20
C SER A 275 12.91 -27.40 25.67
N ALA A 276 13.95 -28.19 25.96
CA ALA A 276 14.44 -28.41 27.34
C ALA A 276 15.26 -27.20 27.83
N ASP A 277 15.82 -26.40 26.93
CA ASP A 277 16.60 -25.19 27.26
C ASP A 277 15.72 -23.95 27.06
N VAL A 278 15.49 -23.23 28.13
CA VAL A 278 14.65 -22.01 28.14
C VAL A 278 15.37 -20.84 27.45
N ARG A 279 16.71 -20.88 27.33
CA ARG A 279 17.53 -19.79 26.74
C ARG A 279 18.65 -20.33 25.85
N PRO A 280 18.34 -20.95 24.72
CA PRO A 280 19.32 -21.63 23.86
C PRO A 280 20.32 -20.67 23.22
N LEU A 281 20.06 -19.36 23.21
CA LEU A 281 20.96 -18.33 22.66
C LEU A 281 21.65 -17.49 23.73
N LYS A 282 21.68 -17.96 25.00
CA LYS A 282 22.41 -17.27 26.07
C LYS A 282 23.90 -17.11 25.73
N GLY A 283 24.40 -15.87 25.85
CA GLY A 283 25.79 -15.53 25.54
C GLY A 283 26.05 -15.23 24.06
N ARG A 284 25.04 -15.35 23.19
CA ARG A 284 25.16 -14.93 21.79
C ARG A 284 24.81 -13.45 21.61
N THR A 285 25.52 -12.79 20.72
CA THR A 285 25.28 -11.40 20.31
C THR A 285 24.68 -11.36 18.92
N ALA A 286 23.53 -10.72 18.77
CA ALA A 286 22.82 -10.57 17.51
C ALA A 286 22.70 -9.09 17.09
N VAL A 287 22.90 -8.80 15.81
CA VAL A 287 22.61 -7.51 15.20
C VAL A 287 21.43 -7.67 14.25
N VAL A 288 20.35 -6.90 14.44
CA VAL A 288 19.14 -6.96 13.60
C VAL A 288 18.99 -5.66 12.83
N CYS A 289 19.27 -5.70 11.53
CA CYS A 289 19.09 -4.59 10.60
C CYS A 289 17.62 -4.44 10.24
N GLY A 290 16.95 -3.35 10.67
CA GLY A 290 15.51 -3.13 10.47
C GLY A 290 14.66 -3.86 11.53
N GLY A 291 15.04 -3.77 12.81
CA GLY A 291 14.44 -4.51 13.92
C GLY A 291 13.28 -3.82 14.64
N SER A 292 12.83 -2.62 14.23
CA SER A 292 11.85 -1.85 15.02
C SER A 292 10.38 -2.22 14.77
N ARG A 293 10.05 -2.91 13.68
CA ARG A 293 8.67 -3.22 13.25
C ARG A 293 8.54 -4.59 12.59
N GLY A 294 7.29 -5.09 12.52
CA GLY A 294 6.94 -6.28 11.77
C GLY A 294 7.76 -7.50 12.16
N LEU A 295 8.22 -8.27 11.17
CA LEU A 295 9.03 -9.47 11.42
C LEU A 295 10.35 -9.14 12.12
N GLY A 296 11.00 -8.02 11.80
CA GLY A 296 12.23 -7.61 12.47
C GLY A 296 12.03 -7.42 13.97
N ALA A 297 10.94 -6.78 14.39
CA ALA A 297 10.60 -6.61 15.80
C ALA A 297 10.30 -7.95 16.48
N ALA A 298 9.58 -8.85 15.81
CA ALA A 298 9.32 -10.20 16.33
C ALA A 298 10.61 -11.02 16.47
N LEU A 299 11.55 -10.89 15.53
CA LEU A 299 12.88 -11.52 15.63
C LEU A 299 13.68 -10.95 16.80
N VAL A 300 13.69 -9.63 17.00
CA VAL A 300 14.35 -9.00 18.16
C VAL A 300 13.80 -9.58 19.47
N GLN A 301 12.47 -9.62 19.61
CA GLN A 301 11.82 -10.17 20.81
C GLN A 301 12.13 -11.66 20.99
N ALA A 302 12.03 -12.46 19.92
CA ALA A 302 12.28 -13.90 19.99
C ALA A 302 13.74 -14.22 20.37
N LEU A 303 14.72 -13.49 19.82
CA LEU A 303 16.14 -13.63 20.16
C LEU A 303 16.42 -13.22 21.61
N ALA A 304 15.85 -12.11 22.08
CA ALA A 304 15.99 -11.64 23.45
C ALA A 304 15.38 -12.63 24.47
N VAL A 305 14.18 -13.15 24.18
CA VAL A 305 13.52 -14.20 24.97
C VAL A 305 14.37 -15.48 24.98
N ALA A 306 14.99 -15.85 23.85
CA ALA A 306 15.91 -16.99 23.76
C ALA A 306 17.28 -16.73 24.44
N GLY A 307 17.50 -15.55 25.01
CA GLY A 307 18.65 -15.21 25.86
C GLY A 307 19.78 -14.48 25.15
N ALA A 308 19.66 -14.14 23.88
CA ALA A 308 20.68 -13.37 23.15
C ALA A 308 20.74 -11.90 23.62
N THR A 309 21.91 -11.29 23.51
CA THR A 309 22.05 -9.83 23.51
C THR A 309 21.75 -9.34 22.10
N VAL A 310 20.84 -8.39 21.96
CA VAL A 310 20.34 -7.97 20.65
C VAL A 310 20.58 -6.48 20.42
N HIS A 311 21.33 -6.15 19.39
CA HIS A 311 21.51 -4.80 18.88
C HIS A 311 20.56 -4.54 17.73
N VAL A 312 19.70 -3.53 17.87
CA VAL A 312 18.62 -3.21 16.93
C VAL A 312 18.96 -1.97 16.13
N ALA A 313 19.25 -2.15 14.85
CA ALA A 313 19.42 -1.03 13.93
C ALA A 313 18.08 -0.62 13.34
N TYR A 314 17.72 0.67 13.44
CA TYR A 314 16.49 1.24 12.90
C TYR A 314 16.69 2.69 12.47
N ARG A 315 15.91 3.19 11.50
CA ARG A 315 16.09 4.54 10.97
C ARG A 315 15.10 5.56 11.57
N ASP A 316 13.80 5.33 11.42
CA ASP A 316 12.77 6.34 11.66
C ASP A 316 11.79 6.00 12.79
N SER A 317 11.68 4.74 13.19
CA SER A 317 10.63 4.23 14.09
C SER A 317 11.10 4.18 15.55
N THR A 318 11.48 5.32 16.12
CA THR A 318 12.02 5.40 17.50
C THR A 318 10.99 4.98 18.54
N ALA A 319 9.76 5.50 18.46
CA ALA A 319 8.72 5.17 19.42
C ALA A 319 8.37 3.67 19.43
N GLU A 320 8.36 3.02 18.26
CA GLU A 320 8.12 1.59 18.15
C GLU A 320 9.30 0.77 18.70
N ALA A 321 10.53 1.22 18.45
CA ALA A 321 11.72 0.56 19.01
C ALA A 321 11.75 0.64 20.52
N GLU A 322 11.44 1.79 21.11
CA GLU A 322 11.34 1.98 22.56
C GLU A 322 10.20 1.16 23.18
N ALA A 323 9.03 1.16 22.55
CA ALA A 323 7.88 0.36 22.98
C ALA A 323 8.17 -1.14 22.93
N LEU A 324 8.93 -1.61 21.91
CA LEU A 324 9.38 -3.00 21.79
C LEU A 324 10.25 -3.39 23.00
N VAL A 325 11.22 -2.56 23.37
CA VAL A 325 12.11 -2.82 24.52
C VAL A 325 11.29 -2.83 25.82
N ALA A 326 10.42 -1.85 26.01
CA ALA A 326 9.58 -1.75 27.20
C ALA A 326 8.65 -2.98 27.34
N GLY A 327 8.07 -3.46 26.24
CA GLY A 327 7.18 -4.63 26.21
C GLY A 327 7.85 -5.96 26.55
N LEU A 328 9.18 -6.06 26.41
CA LEU A 328 9.94 -7.26 26.76
C LEU A 328 10.12 -7.46 28.29
N GLY A 329 9.86 -6.43 29.09
CA GLY A 329 10.09 -6.47 30.53
C GLY A 329 11.55 -6.80 30.87
N PRO A 330 11.85 -7.82 31.72
CA PRO A 330 13.23 -8.16 32.11
C PRO A 330 14.14 -8.53 30.92
N ASP A 331 13.60 -9.10 29.85
CA ASP A 331 14.37 -9.47 28.66
C ASP A 331 14.80 -8.25 27.85
N GLY A 332 14.12 -7.10 28.01
CA GLY A 332 14.48 -5.83 27.39
C GLY A 332 15.86 -5.29 27.79
N THR A 333 16.41 -5.70 28.94
CA THR A 333 17.74 -5.31 29.38
C THR A 333 18.86 -5.80 28.46
N ARG A 334 18.59 -6.79 27.60
CA ARG A 334 19.51 -7.33 26.60
C ARG A 334 19.39 -6.65 25.24
N VAL A 335 18.46 -5.71 25.08
CA VAL A 335 18.18 -5.07 23.78
C VAL A 335 18.76 -3.66 23.78
N HIS A 336 19.57 -3.37 22.77
CA HIS A 336 20.27 -2.10 22.60
C HIS A 336 19.85 -1.46 21.29
N LEU A 337 19.36 -0.22 21.36
CA LEU A 337 18.80 0.50 20.22
C LEU A 337 19.86 1.38 19.54
N HIS A 338 19.97 1.28 18.20
CA HIS A 338 20.88 2.08 17.39
C HIS A 338 20.09 2.73 16.25
N ARG A 339 19.99 4.06 16.28
CA ARG A 339 19.29 4.81 15.25
C ARG A 339 20.23 5.23 14.14
N GLY A 340 19.95 4.82 12.89
CA GLY A 340 20.68 5.22 11.70
C GLY A 340 20.28 4.44 10.46
N ASP A 341 20.91 4.74 9.33
CA ASP A 341 20.61 4.08 8.05
C ASP A 341 21.59 2.91 7.82
N VAL A 342 21.08 1.70 7.88
CA VAL A 342 21.88 0.48 7.60
C VAL A 342 22.36 0.38 6.14
N GLY A 343 21.91 1.26 5.27
CA GLY A 343 22.46 1.39 3.91
C GLY A 343 23.66 2.35 3.83
N ASP A 344 24.02 3.04 4.90
CA ASP A 344 25.21 3.88 4.96
C ASP A 344 26.40 3.07 5.49
N PRO A 345 27.46 2.82 4.67
CA PRO A 345 28.62 2.05 5.09
C PRO A 345 29.40 2.68 6.27
N ALA A 346 29.45 4.02 6.34
CA ALA A 346 30.12 4.71 7.44
C ALA A 346 29.38 4.47 8.76
N TRP A 347 28.06 4.64 8.73
CA TRP A 347 27.21 4.36 9.90
C TRP A 347 27.26 2.87 10.31
N CYS A 348 27.30 1.94 9.35
CA CYS A 348 27.46 0.51 9.67
C CYS A 348 28.79 0.21 10.38
N THR A 349 29.86 0.92 10.02
CA THR A 349 31.16 0.81 10.71
C THR A 349 31.07 1.34 12.15
N GLU A 350 30.40 2.46 12.37
CA GLU A 350 30.14 3.00 13.72
C GLU A 350 29.29 2.03 14.54
N LEU A 351 28.22 1.48 13.94
CA LEU A 351 27.38 0.47 14.59
C LEU A 351 28.20 -0.74 15.02
N ARG A 352 29.02 -1.29 14.11
CA ARG A 352 29.90 -2.42 14.43
C ARG A 352 30.82 -2.11 15.62
N GLN A 353 31.43 -0.92 15.66
CA GLN A 353 32.26 -0.51 16.77
C GLN A 353 31.45 -0.43 18.08
N ALA A 354 30.29 0.17 18.08
CA ALA A 354 29.42 0.26 19.25
C ALA A 354 28.97 -1.12 19.76
N VAL A 355 28.71 -2.08 18.85
CA VAL A 355 28.39 -3.47 19.18
C VAL A 355 29.60 -4.14 19.84
N HIS A 356 30.80 -3.98 19.24
CA HIS A 356 32.02 -4.55 19.75
C HIS A 356 32.36 -4.03 21.16
N ASP A 357 32.29 -2.73 21.37
CA ASP A 357 32.63 -2.10 22.66
C ASP A 357 31.69 -2.55 23.79
N ARG A 358 30.45 -2.87 23.47
CA ARG A 358 29.44 -3.27 24.45
C ARG A 358 29.35 -4.77 24.67
N SER A 359 29.48 -5.56 23.61
CA SER A 359 29.15 -6.99 23.62
C SER A 359 30.26 -7.89 23.07
N GLY A 360 31.38 -7.32 22.62
CA GLY A 360 32.46 -8.07 22.00
C GLY A 360 32.13 -8.57 20.61
N THR A 361 32.26 -9.87 20.38
CA THR A 361 32.10 -10.50 19.08
C THR A 361 30.62 -10.62 18.70
N THR A 362 30.29 -10.40 17.44
CA THR A 362 28.96 -10.62 16.88
C THR A 362 28.80 -12.07 16.40
N ASP A 363 27.78 -12.78 16.86
CA ASP A 363 27.46 -14.15 16.43
C ASP A 363 26.46 -14.22 15.30
N LEU A 364 25.52 -13.29 15.27
CA LEU A 364 24.37 -13.30 14.35
C LEU A 364 24.20 -11.93 13.70
N LEU A 365 24.18 -11.90 12.36
CA LEU A 365 23.84 -10.71 11.59
C LEU A 365 22.54 -10.97 10.83
N ILE A 366 21.46 -10.26 11.18
CA ILE A 366 20.15 -10.44 10.57
C ILE A 366 19.84 -9.29 9.60
N LEU A 367 19.79 -9.59 8.31
CA LEU A 367 19.49 -8.68 7.21
C LEU A 367 17.98 -8.67 6.95
N ASN A 368 17.22 -7.83 7.66
CA ASN A 368 15.77 -7.74 7.52
C ASN A 368 15.29 -6.43 6.87
N ALA A 369 16.12 -5.38 6.89
CA ALA A 369 15.76 -4.12 6.25
C ALA A 369 15.56 -4.28 4.73
N GLY A 370 14.54 -3.59 4.19
CA GLY A 370 14.26 -3.59 2.77
C GLY A 370 13.31 -2.47 2.37
N PRO A 371 13.33 -2.05 1.09
CA PRO A 371 12.42 -1.05 0.57
C PRO A 371 10.98 -1.61 0.50
N PRO A 372 9.93 -0.75 0.62
CA PRO A 372 8.53 -1.18 0.53
C PRO A 372 8.22 -1.85 -0.80
N ALA A 373 7.52 -3.00 -0.79
CA ALA A 373 7.10 -3.73 -1.99
C ALA A 373 5.88 -3.05 -2.63
N ARG A 374 6.10 -2.05 -3.49
CA ARG A 374 5.03 -1.37 -4.22
C ARG A 374 4.79 -2.07 -5.54
N PRO A 375 3.55 -2.46 -5.89
CA PRO A 375 3.30 -3.12 -7.15
C PRO A 375 3.71 -2.26 -8.36
N MET A 376 4.55 -2.82 -9.25
CA MET A 376 5.01 -2.22 -10.50
C MET A 376 5.07 -3.29 -11.60
N ASP A 377 4.67 -2.93 -12.82
CA ASP A 377 4.84 -3.79 -13.99
C ASP A 377 6.26 -3.63 -14.58
N VAL A 378 6.67 -4.59 -15.38
CA VAL A 378 7.83 -4.41 -16.28
C VAL A 378 7.38 -3.57 -17.48
N HIS A 379 7.66 -2.28 -17.44
CA HIS A 379 7.22 -1.29 -18.41
C HIS A 379 8.25 -0.13 -18.54
N PRO A 380 8.40 0.54 -19.70
CA PRO A 380 9.30 1.69 -19.84
C PRO A 380 9.10 2.77 -18.76
N ASP A 381 7.85 3.08 -18.39
CA ASP A 381 7.52 4.09 -17.38
C ASP A 381 7.95 3.72 -15.96
N THR A 382 8.21 2.44 -15.69
CA THR A 382 8.53 1.91 -14.35
C THR A 382 9.97 1.39 -14.23
N VAL A 383 10.72 1.29 -15.33
CA VAL A 383 12.05 0.64 -15.36
C VAL A 383 13.05 1.32 -14.42
N ALA A 384 13.08 2.65 -14.36
CA ALA A 384 13.98 3.39 -13.49
C ALA A 384 13.67 3.08 -12.00
N ARG A 385 12.42 3.21 -11.59
CA ARG A 385 11.97 2.93 -10.21
C ARG A 385 12.15 1.47 -9.81
N SER A 386 11.98 0.56 -10.76
CA SER A 386 12.26 -0.87 -10.57
C SER A 386 13.74 -1.11 -10.27
N GLY A 387 14.63 -0.45 -11.04
CA GLY A 387 16.08 -0.48 -10.81
C GLY A 387 16.48 0.13 -9.47
N GLU A 388 15.93 1.28 -9.11
CA GLU A 388 16.14 1.94 -7.82
C GLU A 388 15.74 1.04 -6.65
N HIS A 389 14.60 0.33 -6.75
CA HIS A 389 14.16 -0.61 -5.71
C HIS A 389 15.17 -1.75 -5.49
N VAL A 390 15.70 -2.33 -6.58
CA VAL A 390 16.71 -3.40 -6.49
C VAL A 390 18.01 -2.86 -5.89
N ALA A 391 18.47 -1.71 -6.36
CA ALA A 391 19.68 -1.05 -5.86
C ALA A 391 19.57 -0.73 -4.36
N GLU A 392 18.43 -0.22 -3.91
CA GLU A 392 18.18 0.07 -2.50
C GLU A 392 18.18 -1.20 -1.64
N ALA A 393 17.55 -2.28 -2.10
CA ALA A 393 17.56 -3.56 -1.40
C ALA A 393 18.97 -4.11 -1.25
N MET A 394 19.79 -4.00 -2.31
CA MET A 394 21.20 -4.39 -2.29
C MET A 394 22.01 -3.52 -1.34
N ARG A 395 21.83 -2.20 -1.36
CA ARG A 395 22.52 -1.27 -0.46
C ARG A 395 22.27 -1.60 1.02
N LEU A 396 21.00 -1.90 1.37
CA LEU A 396 20.58 -2.24 2.73
C LEU A 396 21.11 -3.59 3.23
N ALA A 397 21.54 -4.48 2.34
CA ALA A 397 22.16 -5.75 2.67
C ALA A 397 23.70 -5.68 2.61
N GLN A 398 24.25 -5.00 1.63
CA GLN A 398 25.66 -4.96 1.31
C GLN A 398 26.47 -4.17 2.35
N ALA A 399 25.95 -3.02 2.82
CA ALA A 399 26.66 -2.18 3.77
C ALA A 399 26.86 -2.86 5.14
N PRO A 400 25.84 -3.49 5.77
CA PRO A 400 26.08 -4.25 6.99
C PRO A 400 26.95 -5.50 6.77
N LEU A 401 26.83 -6.22 5.64
CA LEU A 401 27.73 -7.32 5.34
C LEU A 401 29.18 -6.84 5.29
N ALA A 402 29.47 -5.78 4.54
CA ALA A 402 30.81 -5.22 4.44
C ALA A 402 31.40 -4.80 5.80
N ALA A 403 30.56 -4.27 6.70
CA ALA A 403 31.02 -3.83 8.01
C ALA A 403 31.24 -4.98 9.00
N PHE A 404 30.47 -6.07 8.91
CA PHE A 404 30.47 -7.11 9.96
C PHE A 404 31.12 -8.42 9.55
N THR A 405 31.28 -8.77 8.27
CA THR A 405 31.76 -10.09 7.83
C THR A 405 33.07 -10.51 8.50
N ASP A 406 34.10 -9.64 8.50
CA ASP A 406 35.39 -9.91 9.11
C ASP A 406 35.39 -9.87 10.66
N HIS A 407 34.26 -9.50 11.26
CA HIS A 407 34.07 -9.33 12.69
C HIS A 407 33.01 -10.27 13.29
N LEU A 408 32.46 -11.15 12.49
CA LEU A 408 31.62 -12.24 12.98
C LEU A 408 32.48 -13.28 13.68
N ALA A 409 31.93 -13.90 14.73
CA ALA A 409 32.58 -15.02 15.42
C ALA A 409 32.82 -16.18 14.45
N THR A 410 33.82 -17.03 14.76
CA THR A 410 33.98 -18.31 14.05
C THR A 410 32.71 -19.14 14.19
N GLY A 411 32.13 -19.58 13.07
CA GLY A 411 30.80 -20.17 13.03
C GLY A 411 29.65 -19.15 13.13
N GLY A 412 29.94 -17.86 12.92
CA GLY A 412 28.94 -16.79 12.87
C GLY A 412 27.92 -17.00 11.75
N LEU A 413 26.69 -16.55 11.98
CA LEU A 413 25.58 -16.81 11.08
C LEU A 413 25.03 -15.49 10.51
N VAL A 414 24.96 -15.42 9.18
CA VAL A 414 24.24 -14.39 8.46
C VAL A 414 22.81 -14.90 8.18
N VAL A 415 21.81 -14.16 8.61
CA VAL A 415 20.40 -14.48 8.36
C VAL A 415 19.83 -13.45 7.38
N ALA A 416 19.49 -13.89 6.16
CA ALA A 416 18.87 -13.05 5.15
C ALA A 416 17.34 -13.25 5.13
N VAL A 417 16.59 -12.20 5.44
CA VAL A 417 15.13 -12.24 5.32
C VAL A 417 14.72 -11.96 3.87
N SER A 418 14.41 -13.03 3.16
CA SER A 418 13.91 -13.04 1.81
C SER A 418 12.37 -13.07 1.77
N SER A 419 11.76 -13.83 0.89
CA SER A 419 10.32 -13.98 0.72
C SER A 419 10.00 -15.25 -0.09
N ALA A 420 8.85 -15.86 0.14
CA ALA A 420 8.31 -16.88 -0.74
C ALA A 420 8.19 -16.39 -2.20
N TYR A 421 7.96 -15.08 -2.40
CA TYR A 421 7.90 -14.45 -3.73
C TYR A 421 9.25 -14.41 -4.46
N ALA A 422 10.36 -14.68 -3.80
CA ALA A 422 11.62 -14.92 -4.49
C ALA A 422 11.58 -16.22 -5.33
N HIS A 423 10.80 -17.21 -4.91
CA HIS A 423 10.65 -18.49 -5.62
C HIS A 423 9.36 -18.60 -6.45
N THR A 424 8.25 -18.11 -5.90
CA THR A 424 6.94 -18.09 -6.58
C THR A 424 6.59 -16.64 -6.89
N PRO A 425 7.02 -16.12 -8.06
CA PRO A 425 6.83 -14.72 -8.41
C PRO A 425 5.36 -14.31 -8.38
N HIS A 426 5.06 -13.16 -7.78
CA HIS A 426 3.73 -12.60 -7.73
C HIS A 426 3.55 -11.52 -8.80
N ARG A 427 2.37 -11.44 -9.40
CA ARG A 427 2.03 -10.43 -10.41
C ARG A 427 2.27 -9.01 -9.86
N GLY A 428 2.95 -8.17 -10.63
CA GLY A 428 3.27 -6.79 -10.26
C GLY A 428 4.41 -6.64 -9.25
N LEU A 429 5.13 -7.70 -8.89
CA LEU A 429 6.24 -7.68 -7.93
C LEU A 429 7.56 -8.21 -8.51
N SER A 430 7.77 -8.07 -9.83
CA SER A 430 8.99 -8.54 -10.50
C SER A 430 10.27 -7.93 -9.94
N HIS A 431 10.28 -6.63 -9.66
CA HIS A 431 11.38 -5.89 -9.03
C HIS A 431 11.64 -6.39 -7.60
N TYR A 432 10.59 -6.68 -6.83
CA TYR A 432 10.71 -7.23 -5.48
C TYR A 432 11.28 -8.65 -5.51
N THR A 433 10.80 -9.51 -6.43
CA THR A 433 11.37 -10.84 -6.66
C THR A 433 12.86 -10.75 -7.01
N ALA A 434 13.23 -9.86 -7.94
CA ALA A 434 14.62 -9.63 -8.32
C ALA A 434 15.48 -9.15 -7.14
N ALA A 435 14.98 -8.19 -6.35
CA ALA A 435 15.64 -7.67 -5.17
C ALA A 435 15.90 -8.75 -4.12
N LYS A 436 14.88 -9.59 -3.82
CA LYS A 436 15.02 -10.66 -2.83
C LYS A 436 16.00 -11.75 -3.28
N ARG A 437 15.96 -12.14 -4.55
CA ARG A 437 16.95 -13.07 -5.11
C ARG A 437 18.37 -12.49 -5.12
N ALA A 438 18.52 -11.20 -5.39
CA ALA A 438 19.83 -10.54 -5.34
C ALA A 438 20.42 -10.57 -3.91
N VAL A 439 19.60 -10.32 -2.88
CA VAL A 439 20.02 -10.40 -1.47
C VAL A 439 20.38 -11.85 -1.09
N GLU A 440 19.62 -12.86 -1.55
CA GLU A 440 19.97 -14.27 -1.35
C GLU A 440 21.33 -14.59 -1.97
N GLY A 441 21.52 -14.29 -3.27
CA GLY A 441 22.76 -14.54 -3.97
C GLY A 441 23.96 -13.81 -3.36
N LEU A 442 23.78 -12.58 -2.90
CA LEU A 442 24.83 -11.84 -2.17
C LEU A 442 25.22 -12.56 -0.88
N THR A 443 24.24 -13.04 -0.11
CA THR A 443 24.48 -13.75 1.15
C THR A 443 25.20 -15.07 0.91
N GLU A 444 24.78 -15.83 -0.10
CA GLU A 444 25.40 -17.09 -0.51
C GLU A 444 26.86 -16.88 -0.94
N ALA A 445 27.12 -15.88 -1.77
CA ALA A 445 28.46 -15.53 -2.21
C ALA A 445 29.36 -15.09 -1.04
N THR A 446 28.82 -14.29 -0.11
CA THR A 446 29.58 -13.89 1.10
C THR A 446 30.02 -15.08 1.93
N VAL A 447 29.20 -16.11 2.10
CA VAL A 447 29.57 -17.33 2.83
C VAL A 447 30.55 -18.18 2.03
N ALA A 448 30.42 -18.24 0.69
CA ALA A 448 31.40 -18.95 -0.15
C ALA A 448 32.78 -18.32 -0.06
N ASP A 449 32.88 -16.99 0.02
CA ASP A 449 34.13 -16.27 0.19
C ASP A 449 34.68 -16.38 1.64
N ASN A 450 33.83 -16.72 2.62
CA ASN A 450 34.14 -16.79 4.03
C ASN A 450 33.68 -18.14 4.64
N PRO A 451 34.40 -19.25 4.39
CA PRO A 451 33.96 -20.60 4.76
C PRO A 451 33.84 -20.84 6.26
N GLY A 452 34.36 -19.93 7.11
CA GLY A 452 34.15 -19.92 8.56
C GLY A 452 32.77 -19.46 9.00
N LEU A 453 31.97 -18.87 8.09
CA LEU A 453 30.62 -18.38 8.34
C LEU A 453 29.55 -19.35 7.80
N ALA A 454 28.32 -19.14 8.24
CA ALA A 454 27.14 -19.85 7.72
C ALA A 454 26.05 -18.85 7.29
N ALA A 455 25.12 -19.28 6.45
CA ALA A 455 23.95 -18.49 6.09
C ALA A 455 22.64 -19.24 6.34
N LEU A 456 21.62 -18.47 6.74
CA LEU A 456 20.23 -18.89 6.79
C LEU A 456 19.37 -17.93 5.94
N VAL A 457 18.86 -18.40 4.83
CA VAL A 457 17.91 -17.67 4.01
C VAL A 457 16.49 -17.99 4.49
N VAL A 458 15.78 -16.97 4.96
CA VAL A 458 14.41 -17.11 5.44
C VAL A 458 13.46 -16.64 4.36
N ARG A 459 12.57 -17.49 3.87
CA ARG A 459 11.58 -17.21 2.83
C ARG A 459 10.15 -17.25 3.41
N PRO A 460 9.76 -16.27 4.23
CA PRO A 460 8.44 -16.27 4.81
C PRO A 460 7.37 -16.11 3.72
N PRO A 461 6.17 -16.69 3.94
CA PRO A 461 5.00 -16.36 3.15
C PRO A 461 4.58 -14.92 3.43
N ARG A 462 3.42 -14.52 2.93
CA ARG A 462 2.85 -13.22 3.24
C ARG A 462 2.59 -13.09 4.75
N LEU A 463 3.05 -12.00 5.32
CA LEU A 463 2.93 -11.72 6.76
C LEU A 463 1.94 -10.58 7.01
N ALA A 464 1.20 -10.68 8.11
CA ALA A 464 0.30 -9.64 8.61
C ALA A 464 1.12 -8.47 9.22
N THR A 465 1.76 -7.70 8.35
CA THR A 465 2.60 -6.55 8.72
C THR A 465 2.22 -5.32 7.92
N THR A 466 2.63 -4.14 8.42
CA THR A 466 2.49 -2.87 7.70
C THR A 466 3.20 -2.86 6.35
N PHE A 467 4.07 -3.83 6.09
CA PHE A 467 4.84 -3.94 4.84
C PHE A 467 4.06 -4.64 3.70
N ALA A 468 3.16 -5.57 4.03
CA ALA A 468 2.56 -6.49 3.06
C ALA A 468 1.03 -6.58 3.13
N ASP A 469 0.38 -5.82 4.02
CA ASP A 469 -1.06 -5.95 4.23
C ASP A 469 -1.86 -5.36 3.06
N SER A 470 -2.74 -6.16 2.45
CA SER A 470 -3.81 -5.72 1.57
C SER A 470 -5.15 -5.90 2.27
N VAL A 471 -6.11 -5.09 1.89
CA VAL A 471 -7.44 -5.01 2.52
C VAL A 471 -8.22 -6.33 2.44
N ALA A 472 -7.87 -7.22 1.51
CA ALA A 472 -8.74 -8.34 1.12
C ALA A 472 -8.18 -9.73 1.42
N ASP A 473 -7.09 -9.89 2.19
CA ASP A 473 -6.43 -11.18 2.30
C ASP A 473 -6.24 -11.64 3.75
N ASP A 474 -7.03 -12.64 4.14
CA ASP A 474 -6.95 -13.30 5.44
C ASP A 474 -5.86 -14.39 5.52
N THR A 475 -5.10 -14.61 4.44
CA THR A 475 -4.07 -15.66 4.36
C THR A 475 -2.71 -15.26 4.92
N ALA A 476 -2.54 -13.99 5.33
CA ALA A 476 -1.29 -13.51 5.90
C ALA A 476 -1.02 -14.12 7.28
N LEU A 477 0.19 -14.68 7.46
CA LEU A 477 0.62 -15.22 8.74
C LEU A 477 0.98 -14.13 9.74
N ASP A 478 0.73 -14.39 11.01
CA ASP A 478 1.30 -13.62 12.11
C ASP A 478 2.83 -13.73 12.12
N VAL A 479 3.49 -12.70 12.61
CA VAL A 479 4.96 -12.64 12.63
C VAL A 479 5.60 -13.52 13.70
N GLU A 480 4.91 -13.79 14.82
CA GLU A 480 5.47 -14.50 15.96
C GLU A 480 5.77 -15.98 15.65
N PRO A 481 4.90 -16.77 14.98
CA PRO A 481 5.22 -18.13 14.58
C PRO A 481 6.46 -18.20 13.68
N VAL A 482 6.60 -17.25 12.75
CA VAL A 482 7.75 -17.18 11.84
C VAL A 482 9.02 -16.81 12.61
N ALA A 483 8.98 -15.80 13.48
CA ALA A 483 10.12 -15.42 14.31
C ALA A 483 10.55 -16.55 15.25
N ALA A 484 9.62 -17.29 15.84
CA ALA A 484 9.92 -18.44 16.68
C ALA A 484 10.56 -19.59 15.87
N ALA A 485 10.09 -19.87 14.66
CA ALA A 485 10.67 -20.89 13.77
C ALA A 485 12.12 -20.51 13.38
N VAL A 486 12.34 -19.25 12.98
CA VAL A 486 13.68 -18.73 12.68
C VAL A 486 14.60 -18.85 13.88
N THR A 487 14.15 -18.45 15.07
CA THR A 487 14.94 -18.50 16.32
C THR A 487 15.30 -19.95 16.70
N ARG A 488 14.35 -20.89 16.58
CA ARG A 488 14.63 -22.34 16.79
C ARG A 488 15.66 -22.86 15.77
N ARG A 489 15.55 -22.44 14.50
CA ARG A 489 16.52 -22.85 13.47
C ARG A 489 17.92 -22.31 13.75
N ILE A 490 18.02 -21.04 14.21
CA ILE A 490 19.28 -20.44 14.66
C ILE A 490 19.86 -21.24 15.84
N ALA A 491 19.05 -21.57 16.84
CA ALA A 491 19.48 -22.33 18.02
C ALA A 491 19.95 -23.74 17.68
N ALA A 492 19.34 -24.38 16.68
CA ALA A 492 19.77 -25.70 16.18
C ALA A 492 21.11 -25.65 15.42
N GLY A 493 21.58 -24.46 15.04
CA GLY A 493 22.83 -24.23 14.34
C GLY A 493 22.76 -24.49 12.84
N VAL A 494 23.63 -23.83 12.08
CA VAL A 494 23.87 -24.03 10.64
C VAL A 494 25.36 -24.34 10.48
N ALA A 495 25.69 -25.35 9.69
CA ALA A 495 27.09 -25.74 9.51
C ALA A 495 27.86 -24.62 8.79
N ALA A 496 29.08 -24.32 9.25
CA ALA A 496 29.97 -23.37 8.61
C ALA A 496 30.24 -23.75 7.14
N GLY A 497 30.38 -22.74 6.28
CA GLY A 497 30.56 -22.90 4.85
C GLY A 497 29.29 -23.32 4.11
N THR A 498 28.12 -23.35 4.79
CA THR A 498 26.86 -23.76 4.15
C THR A 498 25.78 -22.66 4.21
N THR A 499 24.90 -22.69 3.22
CA THR A 499 23.67 -21.91 3.23
C THR A 499 22.48 -22.86 3.38
N GLN A 500 21.61 -22.54 4.34
CA GLN A 500 20.35 -23.26 4.51
C GLN A 500 19.18 -22.34 4.19
N VAL A 501 18.08 -22.92 3.72
CA VAL A 501 16.85 -22.22 3.43
C VAL A 501 15.76 -22.66 4.39
N LEU A 502 15.05 -21.73 4.98
CA LEU A 502 13.86 -21.93 5.79
C LEU A 502 12.65 -21.34 5.05
N SER A 503 11.81 -22.21 4.48
CA SER A 503 10.62 -21.85 3.72
C SER A 503 9.35 -22.50 4.26
N ASP A 504 9.47 -23.58 5.05
CA ASP A 504 8.33 -24.35 5.54
C ASP A 504 7.80 -23.71 6.83
N PHE A 505 6.81 -22.88 6.67
CA PHE A 505 6.06 -22.27 7.77
C PHE A 505 4.64 -22.85 7.76
N GLU A 506 4.16 -23.31 8.91
CA GLU A 506 2.79 -23.78 9.05
C GLU A 506 1.83 -22.62 8.73
N VAL A 507 1.20 -22.69 7.58
CA VAL A 507 0.10 -21.79 7.19
C VAL A 507 -1.18 -22.43 7.71
N PRO A 508 -2.02 -21.75 8.51
CA PRO A 508 -3.33 -22.27 8.85
C PRO A 508 -4.11 -22.58 7.58
N ASP A 509 -4.79 -23.73 7.53
CA ASP A 509 -5.74 -24.06 6.46
C ASP A 509 -6.84 -22.99 6.43
N VAL A 510 -6.68 -22.02 5.57
CA VAL A 510 -7.74 -21.06 5.25
C VAL A 510 -8.41 -21.56 3.98
N PRO A 511 -9.74 -21.76 3.95
CA PRO A 511 -10.44 -22.11 2.73
C PRO A 511 -10.08 -21.11 1.62
N SER A 512 -9.64 -21.62 0.47
CA SER A 512 -9.38 -20.77 -0.69
C SER A 512 -10.61 -19.91 -0.98
N LEU A 513 -10.44 -18.60 -0.96
CA LEU A 513 -11.46 -17.67 -1.43
C LEU A 513 -11.79 -18.02 -2.89
N PRO A 514 -13.07 -18.02 -3.28
CA PRO A 514 -13.41 -18.13 -4.70
C PRO A 514 -12.71 -17.01 -5.46
N GLU A 515 -12.11 -17.34 -6.59
CA GLU A 515 -11.55 -16.34 -7.49
C GLU A 515 -12.61 -15.25 -7.75
N PRO A 516 -12.22 -13.96 -7.77
CA PRO A 516 -13.14 -12.90 -8.14
C PRO A 516 -13.73 -13.26 -9.52
N PRO A 517 -15.04 -13.09 -9.73
CA PRO A 517 -15.64 -13.38 -11.04
C PRO A 517 -14.84 -12.61 -12.08
N ASP A 518 -14.33 -13.35 -13.07
CA ASP A 518 -13.72 -12.76 -14.25
C ASP A 518 -14.60 -11.61 -14.71
N ALA A 519 -13.99 -10.46 -14.93
CA ALA A 519 -14.66 -9.35 -15.57
C ALA A 519 -15.21 -9.90 -16.88
N ALA A 520 -16.54 -10.08 -16.93
CA ALA A 520 -17.24 -10.70 -18.03
C ALA A 520 -16.72 -10.10 -19.34
N ASP A 521 -16.10 -10.92 -20.15
CA ASP A 521 -15.88 -10.67 -21.57
C ASP A 521 -17.23 -10.27 -22.15
N GLY A 522 -17.32 -9.02 -22.62
CA GLY A 522 -18.53 -8.52 -23.25
C GLY A 522 -18.88 -9.43 -24.42
N GLU A 523 -19.95 -10.21 -24.26
CA GLU A 523 -20.54 -10.94 -25.34
C GLU A 523 -20.87 -9.97 -26.50
N ALA A 524 -20.19 -10.17 -27.62
CA ALA A 524 -20.56 -9.56 -28.88
C ALA A 524 -21.93 -10.06 -29.30
N PRO A 525 -22.86 -9.19 -29.73
CA PRO A 525 -24.20 -9.63 -30.13
C PRO A 525 -24.13 -10.57 -31.34
N SER A 526 -24.69 -11.76 -31.19
CA SER A 526 -24.85 -12.76 -32.23
C SER A 526 -25.67 -12.16 -33.39
N ARG A 527 -25.05 -12.08 -34.58
CA ARG A 527 -25.79 -11.86 -35.83
C ARG A 527 -26.56 -13.13 -36.20
N THR A 528 -27.82 -13.13 -35.95
CA THR A 528 -28.77 -14.12 -36.51
C THR A 528 -28.98 -13.86 -38.00
N GLY A 529 -28.79 -14.92 -38.79
CA GLY A 529 -29.63 -15.26 -39.94
C GLY A 529 -29.22 -14.77 -41.30
N ARG A 530 -28.67 -15.65 -42.10
CA ARG A 530 -29.25 -15.96 -43.42
C ARG A 530 -28.78 -17.31 -43.95
N THR A 531 -29.76 -18.16 -44.19
CA THR A 531 -29.70 -19.47 -44.87
C THR A 531 -29.25 -19.30 -46.32
N GLY A 532 -28.45 -20.27 -46.83
CA GLY A 532 -28.15 -20.41 -48.24
C GLY A 532 -27.31 -21.66 -48.49
N THR A 533 -27.95 -22.62 -49.08
CA THR A 533 -27.65 -24.00 -49.43
C THR A 533 -26.47 -24.25 -50.37
N ASN A 534 -25.90 -25.49 -50.22
CA ASN A 534 -25.35 -26.40 -51.22
C ASN A 534 -23.90 -26.30 -51.70
N GLY A 535 -23.23 -27.45 -51.60
CA GLY A 535 -22.39 -27.98 -52.67
C GLY A 535 -21.07 -28.66 -52.25
N THR A 536 -21.17 -29.96 -51.95
CA THR A 536 -20.31 -31.11 -52.33
C THR A 536 -18.78 -30.96 -52.46
N ALA A 537 -18.10 -31.84 -51.72
CA ALA A 537 -17.16 -32.91 -52.14
C ALA A 537 -15.66 -32.63 -52.26
N ALA A 538 -14.95 -33.49 -51.59
CA ALA A 538 -13.79 -34.33 -51.93
C ALA A 538 -12.36 -33.83 -51.66
N GLU A 539 -11.74 -34.52 -50.73
CA GLU A 539 -10.54 -35.40 -50.86
C GLU A 539 -9.17 -34.70 -51.12
N ASN A 540 -8.30 -34.91 -50.23
CA ASN A 540 -7.02 -35.64 -50.28
C ASN A 540 -5.86 -34.93 -49.55
N ALA A 541 -5.35 -35.62 -48.55
CA ALA A 541 -3.96 -35.49 -48.08
C ALA A 541 -3.03 -36.24 -49.07
N PRO A 542 -1.65 -36.28 -48.93
CA PRO A 542 -0.80 -35.97 -47.80
C PRO A 542 0.60 -35.39 -48.13
N ALA A 543 1.37 -35.13 -47.05
CA ALA A 543 2.80 -35.34 -46.83
C ALA A 543 3.87 -34.44 -47.47
N GLY A 544 4.83 -34.05 -46.64
CA GLY A 544 6.21 -33.73 -47.02
C GLY A 544 6.90 -32.68 -46.16
N ASP A 545 7.54 -33.10 -45.06
CA ASP A 545 8.74 -32.54 -44.48
C ASP A 545 9.95 -32.79 -45.41
N PRO A 546 11.21 -32.27 -45.21
CA PRO A 546 11.71 -31.19 -44.33
C PRO A 546 12.72 -30.25 -45.03
N ALA A 547 13.02 -29.13 -44.40
CA ALA A 547 14.39 -28.67 -44.23
C ALA A 547 14.39 -27.45 -43.25
#